data_5b040640341ca11b010137735213b19a
#
_entry.id   5b040640341ca11b010137735213b19a
#
_cell.length_a   1.000
_cell.length_b   1.000
_cell.length_c   1.000
_cell.angle_alpha   90.00
_cell.angle_beta   90.00
_cell.angle_gamma   90.00
#
_symmetry.space_group_name_H-M   'P 1'
#
loop_
_entity.id
_entity.type
_entity.pdbx_description
1 polymer ?
#
loop_
_entity_poly.entity_id
_entity_poly.type
_entity_poly.pdbx_seq_one_letter_code
_entity_poly.pdbx_strand_id
1 'polypeptide(L)'
;MNFLVAYNGSTESKAALDLAIKHASIFKAKIFVITSMEGGHSEKPEDIARVNQELKRVRQKLESAGAEHEVHEMARGLSPGEDIVIFAQENNIDQIFVGIEKKSRTRKLLLGSTAQYIILKATCPVTTIK
;
A
#
# COMPACT_ATOMS: atom_id res chain seq x y z
N MET A 1 -10.79 -12.67 -6.64
CA MET A 1 -10.04 -11.45 -7.04
C MET A 1 -9.24 -10.92 -5.85
N ASN A 2 -8.03 -10.49 -6.09
CA ASN A 2 -7.11 -10.04 -5.04
C ASN A 2 -6.65 -8.61 -5.33
N PHE A 3 -6.85 -7.72 -4.37
CA PHE A 3 -6.39 -6.33 -4.43
C PHE A 3 -5.22 -6.13 -3.47
N LEU A 4 -4.25 -5.32 -3.88
CA LEU A 4 -3.09 -4.96 -3.05
C LEU A 4 -3.06 -3.45 -2.85
N VAL A 5 -2.95 -3.02 -1.61
CA VAL A 5 -2.80 -1.61 -1.25
C VAL A 5 -1.39 -1.36 -0.74
N ALA A 6 -0.70 -0.44 -1.38
CA ALA A 6 0.60 0.04 -0.91
C ALA A 6 0.33 1.12 0.15
N TYR A 7 0.68 0.85 1.41
CA TYR A 7 0.32 1.69 2.53
C TYR A 7 1.54 2.22 3.25
N ASN A 8 1.60 3.53 3.44
CA ASN A 8 2.70 4.19 4.17
C ASN A 8 2.22 5.18 5.24
N GLY A 9 0.92 5.17 5.55
CA GLY A 9 0.34 6.07 6.54
C GLY A 9 0.01 7.47 6.03
N SER A 10 0.36 7.79 4.79
CA SER A 10 0.02 9.09 4.20
C SER A 10 -1.48 9.24 3.96
N THR A 11 -1.94 10.46 3.82
CA THR A 11 -3.34 10.75 3.46
C THR A 11 -3.73 10.08 2.16
N GLU A 12 -2.82 10.08 1.19
CA GLU A 12 -3.03 9.47 -0.12
C GLU A 12 -3.13 7.94 -0.03
N SER A 13 -2.30 7.29 0.81
CA SER A 13 -2.40 5.85 1.00
C SER A 13 -3.67 5.46 1.77
N LYS A 14 -4.13 6.32 2.67
CA LYS A 14 -5.42 6.10 3.35
C LYS A 14 -6.58 6.19 2.35
N ALA A 15 -6.52 7.13 1.42
CA ALA A 15 -7.50 7.24 0.35
C ALA A 15 -7.46 6.03 -0.58
N ALA A 16 -6.27 5.51 -0.87
CA ALA A 16 -6.10 4.30 -1.67
C ALA A 16 -6.75 3.09 -0.97
N LEU A 17 -6.56 2.96 0.34
CA LEU A 17 -7.20 1.91 1.12
C LEU A 17 -8.73 2.04 1.09
N ASP A 18 -9.25 3.24 1.27
CA ASP A 18 -10.70 3.48 1.22
C ASP A 18 -11.30 3.09 -0.12
N LEU A 19 -10.63 3.44 -1.22
CA LEU A 19 -11.08 3.08 -2.55
C LEU A 19 -11.01 1.57 -2.77
N ALA A 20 -9.95 0.92 -2.33
CA ALA A 20 -9.81 -0.53 -2.43
C ALA A 20 -10.94 -1.25 -1.66
N ILE A 21 -11.28 -0.78 -0.47
CA ILE A 21 -12.39 -1.32 0.32
C ILE A 21 -13.72 -1.18 -0.45
N LYS A 22 -13.97 -0.02 -1.02
CA LYS A 22 -15.17 0.22 -1.81
C LYS A 22 -15.26 -0.71 -3.02
N HIS A 23 -14.17 -0.85 -3.77
CA HIS A 23 -14.13 -1.73 -4.93
C HIS A 23 -14.21 -3.21 -4.52
N ALA A 24 -13.56 -3.60 -3.43
CA ALA A 24 -13.62 -4.97 -2.93
C ALA A 24 -15.04 -5.38 -2.54
N SER A 25 -15.84 -4.46 -2.01
CA SER A 25 -17.24 -4.70 -1.72
C SER A 25 -18.04 -5.01 -2.98
N ILE A 26 -17.73 -4.33 -4.08
CA ILE A 26 -18.42 -4.52 -5.37
C ILE A 26 -17.98 -5.83 -6.02
N PHE A 27 -16.67 -6.09 -6.07
CA PHE A 27 -16.09 -7.23 -6.78
C PHE A 27 -15.87 -8.46 -5.91
N LYS A 28 -16.18 -8.36 -4.62
CA LYS A 28 -15.93 -9.43 -3.62
C LYS A 28 -14.47 -9.86 -3.61
N ALA A 29 -13.58 -8.87 -3.58
CA ALA A 29 -12.15 -9.10 -3.61
C ALA A 29 -11.59 -9.23 -2.19
N LYS A 30 -10.52 -10.00 -2.07
CA LYS A 30 -9.67 -10.00 -0.86
C LYS A 30 -8.68 -8.85 -0.96
N ILE A 31 -8.44 -8.17 0.14
CA ILE A 31 -7.53 -7.03 0.22
C ILE A 31 -6.27 -7.42 0.96
N PHE A 32 -5.12 -7.20 0.32
CA PHE A 32 -3.81 -7.29 0.94
C PHE A 32 -3.30 -5.87 1.16
N VAL A 33 -2.90 -5.55 2.38
CA VAL A 33 -2.28 -4.26 2.69
C VAL A 33 -0.83 -4.50 3.06
N ILE A 34 0.07 -3.84 2.35
CA ILE A 34 1.50 -3.99 2.57
C ILE A 34 2.11 -2.66 2.97
N THR A 35 2.80 -2.67 4.09
CA THR A 35 3.73 -1.62 4.49
C THR A 35 5.13 -2.18 4.31
N SER A 36 5.92 -1.56 3.44
CA SER A 36 7.31 -1.98 3.23
C SER A 36 8.24 -1.01 3.93
N MET A 37 9.16 -1.56 4.70
CA MET A 37 10.23 -0.81 5.35
C MET A 37 11.55 -1.26 4.75
N GLU A 38 12.37 -0.30 4.32
CA GLU A 38 13.72 -0.61 3.90
C GLU A 38 14.49 -1.18 5.11
N GLY A 39 15.10 -2.34 4.92
CA GLY A 39 15.81 -3.02 5.99
C GLY A 39 16.87 -2.14 6.63
N GLY A 40 16.93 -2.15 7.96
CA GLY A 40 17.89 -1.39 8.73
C GLY A 40 17.50 0.04 9.04
N HIS A 41 16.34 0.50 8.57
CA HIS A 41 15.87 1.84 8.90
C HIS A 41 14.94 1.80 10.10
N SER A 42 15.33 2.60 11.10
CA SER A 42 14.54 2.90 12.27
C SER A 42 14.18 1.69 13.13
N GLU A 43 15.14 1.29 13.91
CA GLU A 43 14.90 0.42 15.06
C GLU A 43 14.48 1.22 16.29
N LYS A 44 14.12 2.51 16.11
CA LYS A 44 13.67 3.33 17.23
C LYS A 44 12.34 2.79 17.75
N PRO A 45 12.21 2.54 19.05
CA PRO A 45 10.97 2.02 19.63
C PRO A 45 9.74 2.87 19.31
N GLU A 46 9.91 4.18 19.19
CA GLU A 46 8.81 5.09 18.87
C GLU A 46 8.27 4.86 17.46
N ASP A 47 9.15 4.61 16.50
CA ASP A 47 8.75 4.38 15.11
C ASP A 47 8.07 3.03 14.95
N ILE A 48 8.57 2.01 15.62
CA ILE A 48 7.96 0.67 15.64
C ILE A 48 6.57 0.75 16.25
N ALA A 49 6.42 1.44 17.37
CA ALA A 49 5.12 1.60 18.03
C ALA A 49 4.13 2.34 17.14
N ARG A 50 4.58 3.38 16.42
CA ARG A 50 3.74 4.16 15.51
C ARG A 50 3.25 3.30 14.34
N VAL A 51 4.14 2.52 13.72
CA VAL A 51 3.78 1.64 12.62
C VAL A 51 2.79 0.57 13.09
N ASN A 52 3.04 -0.05 14.24
CA ASN A 52 2.15 -1.05 14.81
C ASN A 52 0.75 -0.47 15.08
N GLN A 53 0.67 0.76 15.57
CA GLN A 53 -0.59 1.42 15.83
C GLN A 53 -1.34 1.74 14.54
N GLU A 54 -0.64 2.19 13.51
CA GLU A 54 -1.22 2.44 12.18
C GLU A 54 -1.78 1.15 11.57
N LEU A 55 -1.03 0.06 11.64
CA LEU A 55 -1.47 -1.22 11.11
C LEU A 55 -2.67 -1.77 11.89
N LYS A 56 -2.73 -1.52 13.20
CA LYS A 56 -3.89 -1.87 14.01
C LYS A 56 -5.15 -1.13 13.53
N ARG A 57 -5.03 0.15 13.23
CA ARG A 57 -6.14 0.94 12.67
C ARG A 57 -6.59 0.41 11.31
N VAL A 58 -5.63 0.05 10.47
CA VAL A 58 -5.91 -0.54 9.15
C VAL A 58 -6.71 -1.84 9.31
N ARG A 59 -6.28 -2.72 10.20
CA ARG A 59 -7.00 -3.98 10.48
C ARG A 59 -8.41 -3.73 10.98
N GLN A 60 -8.57 -2.81 11.92
CA GLN A 60 -9.89 -2.45 12.45
C GLN A 60 -10.82 -1.93 11.35
N LYS A 61 -10.29 -1.12 10.45
CA LYS A 61 -11.05 -0.58 9.33
C LYS A 61 -11.51 -1.66 8.37
N LEU A 62 -10.64 -2.61 8.06
CA LEU A 62 -10.96 -3.74 7.19
C LEU A 62 -11.98 -4.68 7.83
N GLU A 63 -11.83 -4.96 9.13
CA GLU A 63 -12.78 -5.77 9.89
C GLU A 63 -14.16 -5.11 9.93
N SER A 64 -14.21 -3.80 10.20
CA SER A 64 -15.45 -3.04 10.22
C SER A 64 -16.16 -3.04 8.86
N ALA A 65 -15.40 -3.08 7.78
CA ALA A 65 -15.95 -3.15 6.42
C ALA A 65 -16.39 -4.57 6.03
N GLY A 66 -16.09 -5.58 6.85
CA GLY A 66 -16.38 -6.96 6.52
C GLY A 66 -15.56 -7.51 5.35
N ALA A 67 -14.41 -6.91 5.08
CA ALA A 67 -13.55 -7.31 3.98
C ALA A 67 -12.62 -8.46 4.38
N GLU A 68 -12.53 -9.48 3.54
CA GLU A 68 -11.48 -10.49 3.69
C GLU A 68 -10.14 -9.81 3.44
N HIS A 69 -9.18 -9.98 4.34
CA HIS A 69 -7.94 -9.21 4.26
C HIS A 69 -6.75 -9.91 4.89
N GLU A 70 -5.57 -9.46 4.48
CA GLU A 70 -4.30 -9.71 5.15
C GLU A 70 -3.53 -8.39 5.21
N VAL A 71 -2.84 -8.15 6.32
CA VAL A 71 -2.01 -6.97 6.51
C VAL A 71 -0.60 -7.44 6.84
N HIS A 72 0.37 -7.01 6.04
CA HIS A 72 1.76 -7.43 6.17
C HIS A 72 2.69 -6.24 6.29
N GLU A 73 3.66 -6.37 7.18
CA GLU A 73 4.80 -5.49 7.27
C GLU A 73 5.98 -6.23 6.65
N MET A 74 6.58 -5.64 5.60
CA MET A 74 7.66 -6.26 4.86
C MET A 74 8.98 -5.56 5.15
N ALA A 75 10.00 -6.33 5.47
CA ALA A 75 11.35 -5.84 5.74
C ALA A 75 12.37 -6.79 5.12
N ARG A 76 12.35 -6.91 3.80
CA ARG A 76 13.21 -7.84 3.04
C ARG A 76 14.47 -7.19 2.48
N GLY A 77 14.79 -5.96 2.90
CA GLY A 77 15.92 -5.23 2.35
C GLY A 77 15.70 -4.68 0.95
N LEU A 78 14.47 -4.74 0.46
CA LEU A 78 14.07 -4.20 -0.83
C LEU A 78 13.49 -2.79 -0.65
N SER A 79 13.52 -1.98 -1.71
CA SER A 79 12.78 -0.73 -1.71
C SER A 79 11.27 -1.01 -1.64
N PRO A 80 10.46 -0.07 -1.13
CA PRO A 80 9.01 -0.30 -1.04
C PRO A 80 8.36 -0.66 -2.38
N GLY A 81 8.76 -0.03 -3.46
CA GLY A 81 8.22 -0.33 -4.79
C GLY A 81 8.54 -1.75 -5.24
N GLU A 82 9.77 -2.20 -5.02
CA GLU A 82 10.18 -3.56 -5.34
C GLU A 82 9.38 -4.60 -4.54
N ASP A 83 9.21 -4.35 -3.22
CA ASP A 83 8.42 -5.24 -2.36
C ASP A 83 6.99 -5.39 -2.86
N ILE A 84 6.36 -4.28 -3.23
CA ILE A 84 4.98 -4.29 -3.72
C ILE A 84 4.87 -5.10 -5.02
N VAL A 85 5.76 -4.87 -5.97
CA VAL A 85 5.71 -5.54 -7.28
C VAL A 85 5.97 -7.05 -7.11
N ILE A 86 6.96 -7.43 -6.31
CA ILE A 86 7.27 -8.83 -6.05
C ILE A 86 6.12 -9.51 -5.30
N PHE A 87 5.58 -8.88 -4.28
CA PHE A 87 4.43 -9.42 -3.54
C PHE A 87 3.23 -9.64 -4.47
N ALA A 88 2.98 -8.69 -5.36
CA ALA A 88 1.87 -8.81 -6.32
C ALA A 88 2.03 -10.03 -7.22
N GLN A 89 3.23 -10.32 -7.67
CA GLN A 89 3.50 -11.50 -8.49
C GLN A 89 3.37 -12.80 -7.68
N GLU A 90 3.91 -12.81 -6.46
CA GLU A 90 3.87 -13.99 -5.59
C GLU A 90 2.46 -14.37 -5.14
N ASN A 91 1.56 -13.40 -5.05
CA ASN A 91 0.22 -13.58 -4.48
C ASN A 91 -0.92 -13.43 -5.50
N ASN A 92 -0.63 -13.46 -6.78
CA ASN A 92 -1.63 -13.37 -7.85
C ASN A 92 -2.55 -12.16 -7.68
N ILE A 93 -1.97 -11.01 -7.45
CA ILE A 93 -2.72 -9.75 -7.29
C ILE A 93 -3.29 -9.32 -8.64
N ASP A 94 -4.58 -8.99 -8.64
CA ASP A 94 -5.29 -8.56 -9.84
C ASP A 94 -5.24 -7.05 -10.06
N GLN A 95 -5.06 -6.28 -8.99
CA GLN A 95 -4.99 -4.82 -9.07
C GLN A 95 -4.25 -4.24 -7.86
N ILE A 96 -3.42 -3.24 -8.11
CA ILE A 96 -2.71 -2.50 -7.07
C ILE A 96 -3.33 -1.12 -6.90
N PHE A 97 -3.52 -0.68 -5.66
CA PHE A 97 -3.96 0.66 -5.31
C PHE A 97 -2.81 1.38 -4.62
N VAL A 98 -2.42 2.52 -5.13
CA VAL A 98 -1.31 3.31 -4.60
C VAL A 98 -1.63 4.79 -4.57
N GLY A 99 -1.34 5.43 -3.44
CA GLY A 99 -1.47 6.88 -3.31
C GLY A 99 -0.30 7.61 -3.93
N ILE A 100 -0.57 8.74 -4.56
CA ILE A 100 0.46 9.60 -5.14
C ILE A 100 0.57 10.86 -4.31
N GLU A 101 1.71 11.02 -3.64
CA GLU A 101 2.02 12.23 -2.89
C GLU A 101 2.58 13.31 -3.81
N LYS A 102 2.01 14.52 -3.71
CA LYS A 102 2.57 15.68 -4.38
C LYS A 102 3.76 16.18 -3.57
N LYS A 103 4.97 15.95 -4.06
CA LYS A 103 6.20 16.35 -3.36
C LYS A 103 6.72 17.72 -3.73
N SER A 104 6.08 18.42 -4.68
CA SER A 104 6.61 19.67 -5.20
C SER A 104 5.55 20.75 -5.28
N ARG A 105 5.93 21.96 -4.86
CA ARG A 105 5.13 23.17 -5.07
C ARG A 105 5.31 23.74 -6.49
N THR A 106 6.11 23.09 -7.33
CA THR A 106 6.30 23.50 -8.71
C THR A 106 5.22 22.89 -9.59
N ARG A 107 5.04 23.44 -10.78
CA ARG A 107 4.03 22.99 -11.75
C ARG A 107 4.29 21.58 -12.30
N LYS A 108 5.41 20.96 -11.96
CA LYS A 108 5.72 19.60 -12.36
C LYS A 108 5.22 18.62 -11.31
N LEU A 109 4.34 17.72 -11.71
CA LEU A 109 3.95 16.57 -10.91
C LEU A 109 5.15 15.62 -10.82
N LEU A 110 5.80 15.61 -9.67
CA LEU A 110 6.85 14.64 -9.40
C LEU A 110 6.22 13.49 -8.63
N LEU A 111 6.13 12.34 -9.28
CA LEU A 111 5.72 11.11 -8.63
C LEU A 111 6.81 10.68 -7.65
N GLY A 112 6.41 10.22 -6.47
CA GLY A 112 7.35 9.57 -5.55
C GLY A 112 7.96 8.32 -6.19
N SER A 113 9.16 7.96 -5.77
CA SER A 113 9.89 6.81 -6.32
C SER A 113 9.12 5.50 -6.23
N THR A 114 8.39 5.29 -5.14
CA THR A 114 7.58 4.07 -4.93
C THR A 114 6.45 3.99 -5.97
N ALA A 115 5.66 5.05 -6.11
CA ALA A 115 4.57 5.08 -7.06
C ALA A 115 5.07 4.92 -8.50
N GLN A 116 6.16 5.61 -8.85
CA GLN A 116 6.76 5.52 -10.18
C GLN A 116 7.22 4.08 -10.47
N TYR A 117 7.89 3.44 -9.54
CA TYR A 117 8.35 2.07 -9.71
C TYR A 117 7.17 1.10 -9.93
N ILE A 118 6.13 1.22 -9.11
CA ILE A 118 4.94 0.36 -9.22
C ILE A 118 4.27 0.55 -10.58
N ILE A 119 4.06 1.79 -11.01
CA ILE A 119 3.41 2.10 -12.29
C ILE A 119 4.18 1.48 -13.46
N LEU A 120 5.51 1.58 -13.43
CA LEU A 120 6.35 1.11 -14.54
C LEU A 120 6.59 -0.40 -14.52
N LYS A 121 6.59 -1.05 -13.37
CA LYS A 121 7.03 -2.43 -13.20
C LYS A 121 5.92 -3.43 -12.87
N ALA A 122 4.77 -2.98 -12.42
CA ALA A 122 3.67 -3.89 -12.11
C ALA A 122 3.19 -4.61 -13.37
N THR A 123 2.82 -5.89 -13.21
CA THR A 123 2.27 -6.71 -14.29
C THR A 123 0.76 -6.76 -14.26
N CYS A 124 0.13 -6.11 -13.30
CA CYS A 124 -1.31 -5.96 -13.19
C CYS A 124 -1.72 -4.49 -13.28
N PRO A 125 -3.00 -4.18 -13.47
CA PRO A 125 -3.49 -2.81 -13.42
C PRO A 125 -3.14 -2.10 -12.12
N VAL A 126 -2.84 -0.81 -12.21
CA VAL A 126 -2.50 0.04 -11.06
C VAL A 126 -3.47 1.21 -11.03
N THR A 127 -4.19 1.33 -9.94
CA THR A 127 -5.03 2.49 -9.67
C THR A 127 -4.28 3.46 -8.78
N THR A 128 -4.14 4.69 -9.22
CA THR A 128 -3.46 5.75 -8.48
C THR A 128 -4.47 6.73 -7.91
N ILE A 129 -4.23 7.18 -6.69
CA ILE A 129 -5.07 8.16 -6.00
C ILE A 129 -4.21 9.34 -5.56
N LYS A 130 -4.69 10.54 -5.86
CA LYS A 130 -4.02 11.78 -5.48
C LYS A 130 -4.54 12.29 -4.16
#